data_a4e8ea147e6646b4c3909c6f455240be
#
_entry.id   a4e8ea147e6646b4c3909c6f455240be
#
_cell.length_a   1.000
_cell.length_b   1.000
_cell.length_c   1.000
_cell.angle_alpha   90.00
_cell.angle_beta   90.00
_cell.angle_gamma   90.00
#
_symmetry.space_group_name_H-M   'P 1'
#
loop_
_entity.id
_entity.type
_entity.pdbx_description
1 polymer ?
#
loop_
_entity_poly.entity_id
_entity_poly.type
_entity_poly.pdbx_seq_one_letter_code
_entity_poly.pdbx_strand_id
1 'polypeptide(L)'
;MISLPADEQRIVITGIGLTAPNGNNLEEFRDSLLEGRSGVVPYEIRYVGKTLAGICHFDELRYQKRKEVRRGTRAGSVGIYCAREAIKNSGIDWENTDRSRVGIYVGVTEHGNVETENEVYELSQFDYDVSVWNHFHNPRTVANNSAGEAALNMGITGPHYTLGAACAAGNSSLIQGAQMLQLGQCDLALAGGVSESIHTFGIFASFKSQGALAEHSDPSIASRPFDVDRNGIVVS
;
A
#
# COMPACT_ATOMS: atom_id res chain seq x y z
N MET A 1 -19.54 -23.24 -19.34
CA MET A 1 -19.97 -22.53 -18.12
C MET A 1 -19.09 -22.99 -16.98
N ILE A 2 -18.40 -22.08 -16.31
CA ILE A 2 -17.67 -22.41 -15.07
C ILE A 2 -18.74 -22.58 -13.99
N SER A 3 -18.89 -23.80 -13.44
CA SER A 3 -19.79 -24.03 -12.30
C SER A 3 -19.26 -23.30 -11.08
N LEU A 4 -20.10 -22.58 -10.36
CA LEU A 4 -19.74 -22.02 -9.07
C LEU A 4 -19.44 -23.16 -8.09
N PRO A 5 -18.40 -23.02 -7.25
CA PRO A 5 -18.11 -24.00 -6.21
C PRO A 5 -19.29 -24.14 -5.25
N ALA A 6 -19.41 -25.31 -4.62
CA ALA A 6 -20.39 -25.53 -3.56
C ALA A 6 -20.21 -24.49 -2.44
N ASP A 7 -21.29 -24.14 -1.73
CA ASP A 7 -21.23 -23.08 -0.70
C ASP A 7 -20.15 -23.34 0.36
N GLU A 8 -19.91 -24.59 0.72
CA GLU A 8 -18.85 -25.01 1.66
C GLU A 8 -17.41 -24.80 1.13
N GLN A 9 -17.26 -24.59 -0.18
CA GLN A 9 -15.96 -24.37 -0.83
C GLN A 9 -15.75 -22.91 -1.24
N ARG A 10 -16.69 -22.02 -0.93
CA ARG A 10 -16.60 -20.61 -1.32
C ARG A 10 -15.67 -19.85 -0.41
N ILE A 11 -14.76 -19.12 -1.02
CA ILE A 11 -13.94 -18.12 -0.32
C ILE A 11 -14.70 -16.81 -0.35
N VAL A 12 -14.82 -16.16 0.79
CA VAL A 12 -15.57 -14.92 0.97
C VAL A 12 -14.70 -13.82 1.57
N ILE A 13 -14.99 -12.58 1.22
CA ILE A 13 -14.40 -11.41 1.86
C ILE A 13 -15.20 -11.12 3.11
N THR A 14 -14.57 -11.22 4.29
CA THR A 14 -15.23 -11.01 5.59
C THR A 14 -14.99 -9.61 6.15
N GLY A 15 -13.94 -8.92 5.72
CA GLY A 15 -13.62 -7.58 6.19
C GLY A 15 -12.76 -6.81 5.20
N ILE A 16 -12.92 -5.50 5.20
CA ILE A 16 -12.15 -4.58 4.37
C ILE A 16 -11.58 -3.47 5.25
N GLY A 17 -10.30 -3.18 5.06
CA GLY A 17 -9.63 -2.03 5.64
C GLY A 17 -8.92 -1.25 4.56
N LEU A 18 -9.01 0.07 4.61
CA LEU A 18 -8.38 0.94 3.64
C LEU A 18 -7.92 2.26 4.25
N THR A 19 -6.95 2.86 3.58
CA THR A 19 -6.66 4.29 3.60
C THR A 19 -6.46 4.73 2.16
N ALA A 20 -7.09 5.83 1.79
CA ALA A 20 -7.05 6.41 0.46
C ALA A 20 -6.97 7.94 0.57
N PRO A 21 -6.57 8.65 -0.50
CA PRO A 21 -6.51 10.12 -0.46
C PRO A 21 -7.83 10.81 -0.09
N ASN A 22 -8.95 10.14 -0.29
CA ASN A 22 -10.29 10.66 -0.02
C ASN A 22 -11.06 9.91 1.08
N GLY A 23 -10.36 9.12 1.93
CA GLY A 23 -10.95 8.49 3.10
C GLY A 23 -10.04 7.47 3.78
N ASN A 24 -10.04 7.44 5.11
CA ASN A 24 -9.20 6.58 5.93
C ASN A 24 -9.92 5.37 6.52
N ASN A 25 -11.15 5.16 6.11
CA ASN A 25 -12.00 4.01 6.45
C ASN A 25 -13.09 3.86 5.38
N LEU A 26 -13.82 2.74 5.45
CA LEU A 26 -14.85 2.42 4.46
C LEU A 26 -15.97 3.47 4.39
N GLU A 27 -16.37 4.05 5.50
CA GLU A 27 -17.45 5.03 5.58
C GLU A 27 -17.03 6.35 4.90
N GLU A 28 -15.90 6.90 5.30
CA GLU A 28 -15.35 8.12 4.69
C GLU A 28 -15.12 7.96 3.19
N PHE A 29 -14.55 6.81 2.79
CA PHE A 29 -14.26 6.51 1.39
C PHE A 29 -15.55 6.39 0.57
N ARG A 30 -16.55 5.64 1.08
CA ARG A 30 -17.88 5.52 0.44
C ARG A 30 -18.53 6.89 0.26
N ASP A 31 -18.58 7.69 1.32
CA ASP A 31 -19.23 8.99 1.29
C ASP A 31 -18.51 9.94 0.31
N SER A 32 -17.19 9.89 0.28
CA SER A 32 -16.40 10.65 -0.70
C SER A 32 -16.70 10.24 -2.14
N LEU A 33 -16.86 8.93 -2.41
CA LEU A 33 -17.24 8.44 -3.73
C LEU A 33 -18.64 8.88 -4.13
N LEU A 34 -19.62 8.79 -3.21
CA LEU A 34 -21.01 9.17 -3.48
C LEU A 34 -21.15 10.69 -3.70
N GLU A 35 -20.35 11.49 -3.04
CA GLU A 35 -20.35 12.95 -3.17
C GLU A 35 -19.43 13.45 -4.31
N GLY A 36 -18.70 12.55 -4.97
CA GLY A 36 -17.72 12.91 -6.01
C GLY A 36 -16.52 13.71 -5.48
N ARG A 37 -16.16 13.53 -4.20
CA ARG A 37 -15.01 14.21 -3.59
C ARG A 37 -13.70 13.58 -4.07
N SER A 38 -12.89 14.37 -4.77
CA SER A 38 -11.55 14.00 -5.18
C SER A 38 -10.57 14.09 -4.01
N GLY A 39 -9.62 13.14 -3.93
CA GLY A 39 -8.47 13.21 -3.02
C GLY A 39 -7.20 13.77 -3.66
N VAL A 40 -7.31 14.30 -4.88
CA VAL A 40 -6.16 14.87 -5.59
C VAL A 40 -5.87 16.28 -5.09
N VAL A 41 -4.60 16.52 -4.77
CA VAL A 41 -4.12 17.81 -4.25
C VAL A 41 -2.86 18.28 -4.99
N PRO A 42 -2.57 19.59 -4.97
CA PRO A 42 -1.26 20.08 -5.36
C PRO A 42 -0.16 19.47 -4.49
N TYR A 43 0.90 19.02 -5.11
CA TYR A 43 2.02 18.38 -4.45
C TYR A 43 3.34 18.89 -5.01
N GLU A 44 4.36 18.93 -4.18
CA GLU A 44 5.72 19.29 -4.61
C GLU A 44 6.68 18.17 -4.25
N ILE A 45 7.41 17.68 -5.23
CA ILE A 45 8.37 16.62 -5.04
C ILE A 45 9.76 17.05 -5.52
N ARG A 46 10.76 16.60 -4.80
CA ARG A 46 12.16 16.88 -5.05
C ARG A 46 12.53 16.64 -6.52
N TYR A 47 13.25 17.56 -7.12
CA TYR A 47 13.74 17.58 -8.52
C TYR A 47 12.66 17.62 -9.61
N VAL A 48 11.42 17.32 -9.31
CA VAL A 48 10.31 17.36 -10.27
C VAL A 48 9.55 18.69 -10.17
N GLY A 49 9.46 19.26 -8.95
CA GLY A 49 8.73 20.48 -8.66
C GLY A 49 7.23 20.23 -8.44
N LYS A 50 6.42 21.21 -8.78
CA LYS A 50 4.97 21.16 -8.57
C LYS A 50 4.29 20.15 -9.50
N THR A 51 3.39 19.36 -8.94
CA THR A 51 2.59 18.34 -9.62
C THR A 51 1.27 18.13 -8.88
N LEU A 52 0.51 17.13 -9.28
CA LEU A 52 -0.70 16.65 -8.59
C LEU A 52 -0.46 15.26 -8.04
N ALA A 53 -0.97 14.99 -6.84
CA ALA A 53 -0.88 13.67 -6.22
C ALA A 53 -2.08 13.35 -5.34
N GLY A 54 -2.32 12.07 -5.10
CA GLY A 54 -3.24 11.59 -4.08
C GLY A 54 -2.45 11.21 -2.81
N ILE A 55 -2.73 11.87 -1.69
CA ILE A 55 -1.99 11.68 -0.43
C ILE A 55 -2.89 11.06 0.63
N CYS A 56 -2.50 9.90 1.15
CA CYS A 56 -3.18 9.28 2.29
C CYS A 56 -2.73 9.93 3.60
N HIS A 57 -3.68 10.37 4.42
CA HIS A 57 -3.47 10.94 5.74
C HIS A 57 -4.11 10.05 6.80
N PHE A 58 -3.38 9.08 7.32
CA PHE A 58 -3.84 8.19 8.37
C PHE A 58 -2.92 8.26 9.60
N ASP A 59 -3.44 7.85 10.76
CA ASP A 59 -2.66 7.80 11.99
C ASP A 59 -1.84 6.49 12.05
N GLU A 60 -0.56 6.58 11.72
CA GLU A 60 0.38 5.46 11.78
C GLU A 60 0.51 4.89 13.20
N LEU A 61 0.36 5.73 14.22
CA LEU A 61 0.51 5.32 15.61
C LEU A 61 -0.73 4.61 16.18
N ARG A 62 -1.82 4.57 15.43
CA ARG A 62 -3.04 3.86 15.86
C ARG A 62 -2.79 2.38 16.12
N TYR A 63 -1.94 1.75 15.30
CA TYR A 63 -1.64 0.31 15.39
C TYR A 63 -0.16 -0.02 15.49
N GLN A 64 0.70 0.98 15.54
CA GLN A 64 2.14 0.85 15.64
C GLN A 64 2.70 1.70 16.79
N LYS A 65 3.78 1.23 17.39
CA LYS A 65 4.58 2.05 18.30
C LYS A 65 5.52 2.94 17.48
N ARG A 66 5.89 4.10 18.00
CA ARG A 66 6.88 5.00 17.36
C ARG A 66 8.17 4.30 16.92
N LYS A 67 8.60 3.28 17.68
CA LYS A 67 9.78 2.48 17.34
C LYS A 67 9.56 1.63 16.08
N GLU A 68 8.36 1.10 15.88
CA GLU A 68 8.01 0.30 14.70
C GLU A 68 7.95 1.19 13.46
N VAL A 69 7.26 2.32 13.52
CA VAL A 69 7.21 3.31 12.44
C VAL A 69 8.63 3.77 12.05
N ARG A 70 9.49 4.09 13.03
CA ARG A 70 10.87 4.51 12.75
C ARG A 70 11.73 3.45 12.08
N ARG A 71 11.45 2.16 12.30
CA ARG A 71 12.22 1.04 11.73
C ARG A 71 11.64 0.52 10.43
N GLY A 72 10.35 0.71 10.25
CA GLY A 72 9.58 0.23 9.11
C GLY A 72 9.59 1.18 7.93
N THR A 73 8.71 0.88 6.98
CA THR A 73 8.45 1.63 5.76
C THR A 73 7.07 2.28 5.80
N ARG A 74 6.84 3.25 4.96
CA ARG A 74 5.50 3.83 4.77
C ARG A 74 4.53 2.78 4.23
N ALA A 75 4.97 1.98 3.24
CA ALA A 75 4.19 0.87 2.69
C ALA A 75 3.82 -0.14 3.78
N GLY A 76 4.76 -0.50 4.66
CA GLY A 76 4.48 -1.35 5.82
C GLY A 76 3.45 -0.76 6.76
N SER A 77 3.55 0.54 7.05
CA SER A 77 2.58 1.26 7.92
C SER A 77 1.17 1.28 7.32
N VAL A 78 1.04 1.56 6.00
CA VAL A 78 -0.24 1.48 5.27
C VAL A 78 -0.80 0.05 5.36
N GLY A 79 0.03 -0.96 5.10
CA GLY A 79 -0.37 -2.36 5.15
C GLY A 79 -0.87 -2.79 6.53
N ILE A 80 -0.15 -2.41 7.60
CA ILE A 80 -0.56 -2.68 8.99
C ILE A 80 -1.88 -1.99 9.32
N TYR A 81 -2.01 -0.71 8.98
CA TYR A 81 -3.25 0.04 9.23
C TYR A 81 -4.44 -0.64 8.54
N CYS A 82 -4.34 -0.89 7.24
CA CYS A 82 -5.42 -1.52 6.45
C CYS A 82 -5.75 -2.94 6.95
N ALA A 83 -4.74 -3.76 7.25
CA ALA A 83 -4.95 -5.11 7.76
C ALA A 83 -5.66 -5.12 9.13
N ARG A 84 -5.28 -4.22 10.05
CA ARG A 84 -5.94 -4.06 11.34
C ARG A 84 -7.38 -3.58 11.22
N GLU A 85 -7.66 -2.61 10.32
CA GLU A 85 -9.03 -2.17 10.05
C GLU A 85 -9.86 -3.30 9.39
N ALA A 86 -9.27 -4.11 8.50
CA ALA A 86 -9.96 -5.26 7.91
C ALA A 86 -10.33 -6.32 8.96
N ILE A 87 -9.41 -6.66 9.87
CA ILE A 87 -9.66 -7.57 10.98
C ILE A 87 -10.80 -7.03 11.86
N LYS A 88 -10.75 -5.74 12.22
CA LYS A 88 -11.81 -5.10 13.01
C LYS A 88 -13.16 -5.13 12.29
N ASN A 89 -13.17 -4.83 10.99
CA ASN A 89 -14.38 -4.81 10.17
C ASN A 89 -14.99 -6.21 9.99
N SER A 90 -14.17 -7.26 9.95
CA SER A 90 -14.62 -8.64 9.80
C SER A 90 -15.35 -9.18 11.04
N GLY A 91 -15.16 -8.59 12.20
CA GLY A 91 -15.70 -9.08 13.46
C GLY A 91 -15.09 -10.41 13.93
N ILE A 92 -13.99 -10.86 13.34
CA ILE A 92 -13.30 -12.09 13.75
C ILE A 92 -12.74 -11.95 15.17
N ASP A 93 -12.82 -13.04 15.96
CA ASP A 93 -12.17 -13.11 17.27
C ASP A 93 -10.65 -13.25 17.09
N TRP A 94 -10.00 -12.09 16.90
CA TRP A 94 -8.58 -12.05 16.63
C TRP A 94 -7.74 -12.62 17.79
N GLU A 95 -8.13 -12.42 19.02
CA GLU A 95 -7.36 -12.88 20.19
C GLU A 95 -7.27 -14.41 20.26
N ASN A 96 -8.31 -15.11 19.84
CA ASN A 96 -8.37 -16.57 19.81
C ASN A 96 -8.04 -17.19 18.45
N THR A 97 -7.67 -16.36 17.45
CA THR A 97 -7.29 -16.86 16.12
C THR A 97 -5.89 -17.49 16.15
N ASP A 98 -5.71 -18.68 15.59
CA ASP A 98 -4.39 -19.32 15.42
C ASP A 98 -3.56 -18.55 14.37
N ARG A 99 -2.56 -17.82 14.83
CA ARG A 99 -1.67 -17.01 13.99
C ARG A 99 -0.83 -17.81 13.00
N SER A 100 -0.63 -19.10 13.23
CA SER A 100 0.09 -19.98 12.31
C SER A 100 -0.76 -20.37 11.09
N ARG A 101 -2.09 -20.17 11.19
CA ARG A 101 -3.07 -20.44 10.13
C ARG A 101 -3.55 -19.17 9.44
N VAL A 102 -2.92 -18.01 9.71
CA VAL A 102 -3.21 -16.74 9.05
C VAL A 102 -2.12 -16.45 8.01
N GLY A 103 -2.51 -16.23 6.77
CA GLY A 103 -1.62 -15.80 5.69
C GLY A 103 -1.67 -14.27 5.47
N ILE A 104 -0.56 -13.68 5.00
CA ILE A 104 -0.47 -12.28 4.57
C ILE A 104 0.09 -12.19 3.17
N TYR A 105 -0.61 -11.49 2.29
CA TYR A 105 -0.25 -11.31 0.89
C TYR A 105 -0.38 -9.83 0.53
N VAL A 106 0.75 -9.14 0.37
CA VAL A 106 0.80 -7.69 0.11
C VAL A 106 1.40 -7.43 -1.25
N GLY A 107 0.65 -6.82 -2.14
CA GLY A 107 1.14 -6.31 -3.42
C GLY A 107 1.78 -4.94 -3.26
N VAL A 108 2.97 -4.77 -3.79
CA VAL A 108 3.68 -3.48 -3.80
C VAL A 108 4.46 -3.31 -5.09
N THR A 109 4.60 -2.09 -5.56
CA THR A 109 5.31 -1.79 -6.82
C THR A 109 6.71 -1.24 -6.56
N GLU A 110 6.86 -0.32 -5.63
CA GLU A 110 8.05 0.52 -5.46
C GLU A 110 9.18 -0.13 -4.69
N HIS A 111 8.93 -1.12 -3.97
CA HIS A 111 9.78 -2.01 -3.19
C HIS A 111 11.21 -1.52 -2.90
N GLY A 112 11.40 -0.79 -1.81
CA GLY A 112 12.70 -0.24 -1.39
C GLY A 112 13.21 0.96 -2.20
N ASN A 113 12.51 1.40 -3.24
CA ASN A 113 12.93 2.55 -4.04
C ASN A 113 12.86 3.84 -3.23
N VAL A 114 11.79 4.06 -2.47
CA VAL A 114 11.61 5.24 -1.62
C VAL A 114 12.73 5.35 -0.61
N GLU A 115 13.02 4.27 0.09
CA GLU A 115 14.08 4.21 1.09
C GLU A 115 15.44 4.48 0.47
N THR A 116 15.74 3.81 -0.65
CA THR A 116 17.04 3.92 -1.31
C THR A 116 17.26 5.32 -1.88
N GLU A 117 16.27 5.90 -2.56
CA GLU A 117 16.36 7.27 -3.10
C GLU A 117 16.58 8.30 -1.99
N ASN A 118 15.88 8.19 -0.87
CA ASN A 118 16.02 9.12 0.24
C ASN A 118 17.35 8.95 0.97
N GLU A 119 17.81 7.72 1.22
CA GLU A 119 19.10 7.48 1.85
C GLU A 119 20.26 7.97 0.98
N VAL A 120 20.22 7.76 -0.33
CA VAL A 120 21.23 8.29 -1.25
C VAL A 120 21.24 9.82 -1.25
N TYR A 121 20.04 10.43 -1.21
CA TYR A 121 19.97 11.89 -1.10
C TYR A 121 20.54 12.40 0.23
N GLU A 122 20.17 11.80 1.36
CA GLU A 122 20.73 12.16 2.66
C GLU A 122 22.26 12.01 2.66
N LEU A 123 22.77 10.88 2.16
CA LEU A 123 24.19 10.62 2.08
C LEU A 123 24.94 11.72 1.28
N SER A 124 24.32 12.24 0.20
CA SER A 124 24.90 13.32 -0.60
C SER A 124 25.04 14.64 0.15
N GLN A 125 24.27 14.86 1.22
CA GLN A 125 24.38 16.05 2.07
C GLN A 125 25.56 15.97 3.06
N PHE A 126 26.17 14.80 3.19
CA PHE A 126 27.31 14.51 4.07
C PHE A 126 28.54 14.03 3.27
N ASP A 127 28.74 14.57 2.07
CA ASP A 127 29.89 14.25 1.20
C ASP A 127 30.06 12.74 0.97
N TYR A 128 28.95 11.99 0.93
CA TYR A 128 28.91 10.52 0.80
C TYR A 128 29.60 9.75 1.93
N ASP A 129 29.65 10.32 3.14
CA ASP A 129 30.13 9.60 4.32
C ASP A 129 29.16 8.47 4.71
N VAL A 130 29.54 7.23 4.42
CA VAL A 130 28.74 6.04 4.69
C VAL A 130 28.47 5.79 6.18
N SER A 131 29.16 6.47 7.09
CA SER A 131 28.90 6.35 8.53
C SER A 131 27.53 6.89 8.94
N VAL A 132 26.93 7.77 8.12
CA VAL A 132 25.57 8.32 8.34
C VAL A 132 24.47 7.45 7.75
N TRP A 133 24.83 6.37 7.02
CA TRP A 133 23.85 5.47 6.40
C TRP A 133 22.92 4.83 7.43
N ASN A 134 21.65 4.80 7.14
CA ASN A 134 20.65 4.26 8.04
C ASN A 134 20.79 2.73 8.18
N HIS A 135 21.10 2.25 9.36
CA HIS A 135 21.27 0.82 9.64
C HIS A 135 19.97 0.00 9.50
N PHE A 136 18.80 0.63 9.40
CA PHE A 136 17.54 -0.01 9.07
C PHE A 136 17.28 -0.11 7.57
N HIS A 137 18.15 0.39 6.71
CA HIS A 137 17.95 0.36 5.27
C HIS A 137 17.75 -1.09 4.76
N ASN A 138 18.64 -2.01 5.11
CA ASN A 138 18.52 -3.39 4.62
C ASN A 138 17.17 -4.05 4.92
N PRO A 139 16.68 -4.09 6.17
CA PRO A 139 15.36 -4.66 6.45
C PRO A 139 14.20 -3.91 5.76
N ARG A 140 14.35 -2.63 5.42
CA ARG A 140 13.33 -1.86 4.70
C ARG A 140 13.27 -2.19 3.21
N THR A 141 14.37 -2.60 2.61
CA THR A 141 14.51 -2.81 1.17
C THR A 141 14.46 -4.26 0.71
N VAL A 142 14.39 -5.22 1.66
CA VAL A 142 14.22 -6.63 1.29
C VAL A 142 12.84 -6.89 0.69
N ALA A 143 12.79 -7.84 -0.25
CA ALA A 143 11.62 -8.07 -1.11
C ALA A 143 10.32 -8.46 -0.38
N ASN A 144 10.38 -8.99 0.83
CA ASN A 144 9.20 -9.34 1.63
C ASN A 144 8.85 -8.32 2.71
N ASN A 145 9.42 -7.12 2.66
CA ASN A 145 9.34 -6.13 3.74
C ASN A 145 7.90 -5.85 4.20
N SER A 146 7.01 -5.40 3.31
CA SER A 146 5.65 -4.96 3.70
C SER A 146 4.82 -6.07 4.35
N ALA A 147 4.88 -7.30 3.82
CA ALA A 147 4.21 -8.44 4.44
C ALA A 147 4.89 -8.85 5.76
N GLY A 148 6.23 -8.78 5.82
CA GLY A 148 7.01 -9.07 7.01
C GLY A 148 6.75 -8.09 8.15
N GLU A 149 6.67 -6.79 7.90
CA GLU A 149 6.31 -5.79 8.91
C GLU A 149 4.91 -6.04 9.48
N ALA A 150 3.94 -6.33 8.62
CA ALA A 150 2.59 -6.66 9.04
C ALA A 150 2.54 -7.96 9.87
N ALA A 151 3.27 -9.00 9.45
CA ALA A 151 3.37 -10.26 10.19
C ALA A 151 3.95 -10.03 11.59
N LEU A 152 5.06 -9.29 11.70
CA LEU A 152 5.68 -8.95 12.99
C LEU A 152 4.74 -8.16 13.91
N ASN A 153 4.06 -7.14 13.38
CA ASN A 153 3.13 -6.30 14.17
C ASN A 153 1.94 -7.10 14.72
N MET A 154 1.43 -8.05 13.94
CA MET A 154 0.24 -8.83 14.29
C MET A 154 0.54 -10.17 14.92
N GLY A 155 1.82 -10.54 15.04
CA GLY A 155 2.23 -11.84 15.58
C GLY A 155 1.86 -13.03 14.69
N ILE A 156 1.72 -12.81 13.37
CA ILE A 156 1.38 -13.85 12.40
C ILE A 156 2.63 -14.67 12.08
N THR A 157 2.49 -15.99 12.12
CA THR A 157 3.56 -16.96 11.83
C THR A 157 3.22 -17.86 10.64
N GLY A 158 2.05 -17.69 10.05
CA GLY A 158 1.66 -18.36 8.82
C GLY A 158 2.34 -17.80 7.56
N PRO A 159 1.99 -18.29 6.36
CA PRO A 159 2.62 -17.85 5.12
C PRO A 159 2.46 -16.35 4.88
N HIS A 160 3.55 -15.67 4.53
CA HIS A 160 3.50 -14.24 4.23
C HIS A 160 4.45 -13.88 3.08
N TYR A 161 3.88 -13.21 2.08
CA TYR A 161 4.60 -12.84 0.86
C TYR A 161 4.29 -11.40 0.46
N THR A 162 5.31 -10.69 0.02
CA THR A 162 5.14 -9.45 -0.76
C THR A 162 5.23 -9.80 -2.23
N LEU A 163 4.29 -9.32 -3.05
CA LEU A 163 4.17 -9.65 -4.46
C LEU A 163 4.38 -8.41 -5.33
N GLY A 164 5.23 -8.56 -6.33
CA GLY A 164 5.48 -7.56 -7.37
C GLY A 164 4.73 -7.93 -8.65
N ALA A 165 3.84 -7.06 -9.10
CA ALA A 165 3.14 -7.20 -10.38
C ALA A 165 2.74 -5.82 -10.93
N ALA A 166 3.58 -4.82 -10.70
CA ALA A 166 3.33 -3.43 -11.05
C ALA A 166 1.91 -2.98 -10.61
N CYS A 167 1.16 -2.29 -11.46
CA CYS A 167 -0.20 -1.82 -11.16
C CYS A 167 -1.19 -2.95 -10.79
N ALA A 168 -0.89 -4.20 -11.13
CA ALA A 168 -1.72 -5.36 -10.81
C ALA A 168 -1.33 -6.05 -9.48
N ALA A 169 -0.35 -5.52 -8.74
CA ALA A 169 0.19 -6.17 -7.54
C ALA A 169 -0.88 -6.46 -6.47
N GLY A 170 -1.79 -5.51 -6.23
CA GLY A 170 -2.90 -5.70 -5.30
C GLY A 170 -3.83 -6.84 -5.72
N ASN A 171 -4.22 -6.90 -7.00
CA ASN A 171 -5.04 -7.99 -7.52
C ASN A 171 -4.31 -9.35 -7.45
N SER A 172 -3.01 -9.36 -7.73
CA SER A 172 -2.18 -10.58 -7.63
C SER A 172 -2.15 -11.11 -6.19
N SER A 173 -2.14 -10.21 -5.20
CA SER A 173 -2.20 -10.58 -3.79
C SER A 173 -3.53 -11.22 -3.40
N LEU A 174 -4.64 -10.69 -3.90
CA LEU A 174 -5.97 -11.28 -3.69
C LEU A 174 -6.06 -12.69 -4.30
N ILE A 175 -5.55 -12.87 -5.52
CA ILE A 175 -5.46 -14.17 -6.19
C ILE A 175 -4.60 -15.13 -5.36
N GLN A 176 -3.41 -14.70 -4.93
CA GLN A 176 -2.52 -15.53 -4.12
C GLN A 176 -3.18 -15.94 -2.79
N GLY A 177 -3.81 -15.00 -2.10
CA GLY A 177 -4.53 -15.28 -0.84
C GLY A 177 -5.62 -16.33 -1.05
N ALA A 178 -6.45 -16.18 -2.10
CA ALA A 178 -7.47 -17.15 -2.44
C ALA A 178 -6.89 -18.55 -2.74
N GLN A 179 -5.81 -18.62 -3.52
CA GLN A 179 -5.12 -19.88 -3.83
C GLN A 179 -4.59 -20.58 -2.55
N MET A 180 -4.01 -19.81 -1.63
CA MET A 180 -3.47 -20.38 -0.40
C MET A 180 -4.56 -20.90 0.55
N LEU A 181 -5.73 -20.26 0.56
CA LEU A 181 -6.91 -20.78 1.25
C LEU A 181 -7.40 -22.10 0.60
N GLN A 182 -7.49 -22.14 -0.75
CA GLN A 182 -7.89 -23.35 -1.48
C GLN A 182 -6.94 -24.52 -1.25
N LEU A 183 -5.64 -24.23 -1.13
CA LEU A 183 -4.59 -25.24 -0.85
C LEU A 183 -4.53 -25.65 0.62
N GLY A 184 -5.36 -25.06 1.49
CA GLY A 184 -5.35 -25.35 2.94
C GLY A 184 -4.06 -24.91 3.65
N GLN A 185 -3.28 -23.99 3.05
CA GLN A 185 -2.05 -23.47 3.65
C GLN A 185 -2.34 -22.44 4.76
N CYS A 186 -3.48 -21.80 4.72
CA CYS A 186 -4.02 -20.94 5.77
C CYS A 186 -5.55 -21.06 5.79
N ASP A 187 -6.16 -20.64 6.91
CA ASP A 187 -7.61 -20.64 7.12
C ASP A 187 -8.17 -19.21 6.99
N LEU A 188 -7.31 -18.20 7.14
CA LEU A 188 -7.59 -16.80 6.96
C LEU A 188 -6.46 -16.15 6.15
N ALA A 189 -6.81 -15.32 5.17
CA ALA A 189 -5.85 -14.58 4.38
C ALA A 189 -6.11 -13.06 4.47
N LEU A 190 -5.10 -12.30 4.87
CA LEU A 190 -5.05 -10.85 4.71
C LEU A 190 -4.38 -10.55 3.39
N ALA A 191 -5.13 -10.03 2.42
CA ALA A 191 -4.62 -9.81 1.07
C ALA A 191 -5.00 -8.42 0.56
N GLY A 192 -4.08 -7.74 -0.11
CA GLY A 192 -4.33 -6.40 -0.64
C GLY A 192 -3.09 -5.77 -1.25
N GLY A 193 -3.18 -4.51 -1.64
CA GLY A 193 -2.08 -3.74 -2.19
C GLY A 193 -1.80 -2.47 -1.39
N VAL A 194 -0.54 -2.06 -1.41
CA VAL A 194 -0.08 -0.80 -0.81
C VAL A 194 0.79 -0.06 -1.81
N SER A 195 0.82 1.27 -1.71
CA SER A 195 1.70 2.13 -2.49
C SER A 195 2.28 3.22 -1.60
N GLU A 196 3.51 3.60 -1.90
CA GLU A 196 4.19 4.78 -1.36
C GLU A 196 4.85 5.60 -2.48
N SER A 197 4.37 5.42 -3.71
CA SER A 197 4.88 6.04 -4.94
C SER A 197 5.02 7.56 -4.85
N ILE A 198 4.18 8.22 -4.06
CA ILE A 198 4.23 9.67 -3.84
C ILE A 198 5.52 10.14 -3.15
N HIS A 199 6.28 9.25 -2.54
CA HIS A 199 7.52 9.56 -1.83
C HIS A 199 8.78 9.28 -2.66
N THR A 200 8.65 8.77 -3.90
CA THR A 200 9.77 8.53 -4.81
C THR A 200 9.77 9.51 -5.98
N PHE A 201 10.86 10.27 -6.12
CA PHE A 201 10.98 11.21 -7.23
C PHE A 201 11.15 10.50 -8.58
N GLY A 202 11.76 9.31 -8.60
CA GLY A 202 12.03 8.55 -9.82
C GLY A 202 10.77 8.20 -10.60
N ILE A 203 9.68 7.84 -9.91
CA ILE A 203 8.38 7.56 -10.55
C ILE A 203 7.82 8.85 -11.17
N PHE A 204 7.78 9.95 -10.42
CA PHE A 204 7.30 11.23 -10.95
C PHE A 204 8.16 11.75 -12.09
N ALA A 205 9.49 11.67 -11.97
CA ALA A 205 10.42 12.10 -13.02
C ALA A 205 10.23 11.27 -14.31
N SER A 206 10.04 9.95 -14.17
CA SER A 206 9.78 9.07 -15.31
C SER A 206 8.49 9.42 -16.02
N PHE A 207 7.38 9.59 -15.31
CA PHE A 207 6.12 9.98 -15.93
C PHE A 207 6.15 11.41 -16.48
N LYS A 208 6.82 12.34 -15.79
CA LYS A 208 6.99 13.71 -16.29
C LYS A 208 7.78 13.75 -17.60
N SER A 209 8.88 13.00 -17.68
CA SER A 209 9.70 12.94 -18.91
C SER A 209 8.96 12.35 -20.11
N GLN A 210 7.94 11.56 -19.86
CA GLN A 210 7.06 11.00 -20.90
C GLN A 210 5.85 11.89 -21.22
N GLY A 211 5.66 13.01 -20.51
CA GLY A 211 4.46 13.84 -20.62
C GLY A 211 3.20 13.10 -20.11
N ALA A 212 3.36 12.16 -19.20
CA ALA A 212 2.28 11.28 -18.73
C ALA A 212 1.67 11.69 -17.38
N LEU A 213 2.21 12.71 -16.69
CA LEU A 213 1.57 13.27 -15.50
C LEU A 213 0.40 14.15 -15.89
N ALA A 214 -0.71 14.02 -15.17
CA ALA A 214 -1.86 14.89 -15.34
C ALA A 214 -1.53 16.32 -14.91
N GLU A 215 -1.89 17.29 -15.76
CA GLU A 215 -1.77 18.71 -15.50
C GLU A 215 -3.16 19.34 -15.61
N HIS A 216 -3.65 19.93 -14.53
CA HIS A 216 -4.93 20.62 -14.51
C HIS A 216 -4.92 21.75 -13.48
N SER A 217 -5.58 22.88 -13.82
CA SER A 217 -5.71 24.02 -12.89
C SER A 217 -6.61 23.73 -11.71
N ASP A 218 -7.59 22.83 -11.87
CA ASP A 218 -8.43 22.32 -10.82
C ASP A 218 -8.03 20.87 -10.49
N PRO A 219 -7.40 20.61 -9.32
CA PRO A 219 -7.01 19.28 -8.93
C PRO A 219 -8.18 18.29 -8.84
N SER A 220 -9.38 18.77 -8.50
CA SER A 220 -10.54 17.90 -8.25
C SER A 220 -11.00 17.12 -9.47
N ILE A 221 -10.67 17.60 -10.67
CA ILE A 221 -11.05 17.00 -11.95
C ILE A 221 -9.85 16.53 -12.79
N ALA A 222 -8.64 16.54 -12.20
CA ALA A 222 -7.43 16.13 -12.90
C ALA A 222 -7.37 14.63 -13.20
N SER A 223 -7.85 13.81 -12.27
CA SER A 223 -7.97 12.36 -12.47
C SER A 223 -9.32 12.04 -13.09
N ARG A 224 -9.33 11.74 -14.38
CA ARG A 224 -10.55 11.53 -15.18
C ARG A 224 -10.42 10.30 -16.09
N PRO A 225 -10.35 9.09 -15.49
CA PRO A 225 -10.18 7.85 -16.26
C PRO A 225 -11.36 7.67 -17.24
N PHE A 226 -11.02 7.19 -18.45
CA PHE A 226 -11.94 6.98 -19.58
C PHE A 226 -12.55 8.25 -20.20
N ASP A 227 -12.30 9.43 -19.65
CA ASP A 227 -12.74 10.70 -20.26
C ASP A 227 -11.98 10.98 -21.57
N VAL A 228 -12.66 11.61 -22.53
CA VAL A 228 -12.06 11.98 -23.82
C VAL A 228 -10.96 13.03 -23.65
N ASP A 229 -11.12 13.93 -22.68
CA ASP A 229 -10.20 15.03 -22.38
C ASP A 229 -9.17 14.69 -21.30
N ARG A 230 -8.97 13.41 -20.96
CA ARG A 230 -7.93 12.99 -20.02
C ARG A 230 -6.55 13.33 -20.56
N ASN A 231 -5.66 13.83 -19.71
CA ASN A 231 -4.32 14.26 -20.10
C ASN A 231 -3.20 13.68 -19.23
N GLY A 232 -3.32 12.45 -18.84
CA GLY A 232 -2.29 11.78 -18.06
C GLY A 232 -2.85 11.10 -16.80
N ILE A 233 -1.95 10.80 -15.88
CA ILE A 233 -2.24 10.11 -14.62
C ILE A 233 -1.90 10.98 -13.41
N VAL A 234 -2.57 10.76 -12.30
CA VAL A 234 -2.22 11.28 -10.99
C VAL A 234 -1.63 10.13 -10.18
N VAL A 235 -0.43 10.32 -9.62
CA VAL A 235 0.23 9.33 -8.76
C VAL A 235 -0.33 9.42 -7.33
N SER A 236 -0.52 8.27 -6.66
CA SER A 236 -1.00 8.20 -5.28
C SER A 236 -0.30 7.09 -4.49
#